data_fd8de7b85dece2b57d7f588826d5ac25
#
_entry.id   fd8de7b85dece2b57d7f588826d5ac25
#
_cell.length_a   1.000
_cell.length_b   1.000
_cell.length_c   1.000
_cell.angle_alpha   90.00
_cell.angle_beta   90.00
_cell.angle_gamma   90.00
#
_symmetry.space_group_name_H-M   'P 1'
#
loop_
_entity.id
_entity.type
_entity.pdbx_description
1 polymer ?
#
loop_
_entity_poly.entity_id
_entity_poly.type
_entity_poly.pdbx_seq_one_letter_code
_entity_poly.pdbx_strand_id
1 'polypeptide(L)'
;MGTSRVSALYSSLDRAIFRRAILPPRDILHFRLLKSLFHVKQAQFTVPARAGLSKEGSPMKILDGFGKQCPMPLVMAKKELDAGVTELAIQVDNETAVKNLTRLGKKKNIATLVDKIEGGWLITFGEGDGTEAEAPAAILEAGSACSTTGGCGYSVFVGKDFVGDGDLELGRNLMKMALYTLSEAGDPPTSLLFMNAGVKLVAPGEEQVIEAVKKLEEQGTEVLVCGTCLNFFGIADELSVGEVSNMYDILERMRESAKTITL
;
A
#
# COMPACT_ATOMS: atom_id res chain seq x y z
N MET A 1 22.08 -24.23 -14.56
CA MET A 1 21.84 -25.64 -14.90
C MET A 1 20.94 -26.25 -13.82
N GLY A 2 19.60 -26.19 -13.94
CA GLY A 2 18.71 -26.66 -12.88
C GLY A 2 17.21 -26.57 -13.16
N THR A 3 16.79 -26.49 -14.44
CA THR A 3 15.34 -26.41 -14.79
C THR A 3 14.82 -27.58 -15.63
N SER A 4 15.60 -28.67 -15.77
CA SER A 4 15.28 -29.77 -16.69
C SER A 4 14.77 -31.06 -16.04
N ARG A 5 14.55 -31.11 -14.72
CA ARG A 5 14.16 -32.37 -14.04
C ARG A 5 12.71 -32.43 -13.52
N VAL A 6 11.97 -31.33 -13.55
CA VAL A 6 10.57 -31.31 -13.05
C VAL A 6 9.57 -31.61 -14.18
N SER A 7 9.89 -31.30 -15.43
CA SER A 7 9.02 -31.62 -16.58
C SER A 7 8.97 -33.14 -16.94
N ALA A 8 9.97 -33.91 -16.54
CA ALA A 8 10.04 -35.35 -16.87
C ALA A 8 9.21 -36.25 -15.95
N LEU A 9 8.85 -35.78 -14.76
CA LEU A 9 8.06 -36.56 -13.79
C LEU A 9 6.56 -36.51 -14.04
N TYR A 10 6.06 -35.45 -14.68
CA TYR A 10 4.63 -35.34 -15.03
C TYR A 10 4.22 -36.16 -16.25
N SER A 11 5.15 -36.42 -17.18
CA SER A 11 4.85 -37.25 -18.37
C SER A 11 4.87 -38.76 -18.12
N SER A 12 5.43 -39.20 -16.99
CA SER A 12 5.49 -40.67 -16.68
C SER A 12 4.29 -41.17 -15.87
N LEU A 13 3.60 -40.29 -15.14
CA LEU A 13 2.40 -40.66 -14.38
C LEU A 13 1.17 -40.88 -15.29
N ASP A 14 1.04 -40.10 -16.37
CA ASP A 14 -0.09 -40.23 -17.30
C ASP A 14 -0.06 -41.54 -18.11
N ARG A 15 1.11 -42.15 -18.31
CA ARG A 15 1.21 -43.46 -19.06
C ARG A 15 0.97 -44.68 -18.21
N ALA A 16 1.07 -44.58 -16.89
CA ALA A 16 0.84 -45.68 -15.97
C ALA A 16 -0.64 -45.91 -15.65
N ILE A 17 -1.45 -44.87 -15.70
CA ILE A 17 -2.89 -44.92 -15.39
C ILE A 17 -3.70 -45.45 -16.60
N PHE A 18 -3.19 -45.27 -17.83
CA PHE A 18 -3.94 -45.66 -19.05
C PHE A 18 -3.79 -47.14 -19.46
N ARG A 19 -2.95 -47.94 -18.79
CA ARG A 19 -2.71 -49.34 -19.16
C ARG A 19 -3.44 -50.37 -18.33
N ARG A 20 -4.31 -49.99 -17.38
CA ARG A 20 -4.97 -50.98 -16.49
C ARG A 20 -6.48 -50.87 -16.35
N ALA A 21 -7.16 -50.19 -17.22
CA ALA A 21 -8.63 -50.14 -17.23
C ALA A 21 -9.17 -50.66 -18.57
N ILE A 22 -9.06 -52.00 -18.78
CA ILE A 22 -9.92 -52.71 -19.74
C ILE A 22 -11.22 -53.00 -18.97
N LEU A 23 -12.22 -52.16 -19.11
CA LEU A 23 -13.58 -52.39 -18.64
C LEU A 23 -14.47 -52.79 -19.82
N PRO A 24 -15.42 -53.73 -19.63
CA PRO A 24 -16.29 -54.21 -20.70
C PRO A 24 -17.35 -53.18 -21.12
N PRO A 25 -17.94 -53.29 -22.33
CA PRO A 25 -18.66 -52.20 -23.00
C PRO A 25 -20.13 -52.03 -22.57
N ARG A 26 -20.41 -51.95 -21.28
CA ARG A 26 -21.80 -51.79 -20.80
C ARG A 26 -22.10 -50.56 -19.95
N ASP A 27 -21.15 -49.65 -19.70
CA ASP A 27 -21.37 -48.51 -18.83
C ASP A 27 -21.06 -47.14 -19.48
N ILE A 28 -21.44 -46.96 -20.74
CA ILE A 28 -21.35 -45.66 -21.45
C ILE A 28 -22.30 -44.62 -20.84
N LEU A 29 -23.31 -45.03 -20.07
CA LEU A 29 -24.28 -44.11 -19.46
C LEU A 29 -23.70 -43.43 -18.20
N HIS A 30 -22.76 -44.06 -17.47
CA HIS A 30 -22.18 -43.50 -16.26
C HIS A 30 -21.10 -42.44 -16.52
N PHE A 31 -20.48 -42.47 -17.69
CA PHE A 31 -19.45 -41.52 -18.09
C PHE A 31 -20.02 -40.17 -18.53
N ARG A 32 -21.30 -40.14 -18.92
CA ARG A 32 -22.01 -38.87 -19.24
C ARG A 32 -22.43 -38.10 -17.99
N LEU A 33 -22.70 -38.81 -16.87
CA LEU A 33 -23.05 -38.16 -15.60
C LEU A 33 -21.84 -37.54 -14.88
N LEU A 34 -20.64 -38.13 -15.02
CA LEU A 34 -19.42 -37.54 -14.42
C LEU A 34 -18.93 -36.29 -15.16
N LYS A 35 -19.16 -36.16 -16.48
CA LYS A 35 -18.86 -34.90 -17.20
C LYS A 35 -19.81 -33.77 -16.86
N SER A 36 -21.03 -34.09 -16.41
CA SER A 36 -21.99 -33.07 -15.92
C SER A 36 -21.60 -32.52 -14.54
N LEU A 37 -20.91 -33.29 -13.71
CA LEU A 37 -20.46 -32.88 -12.39
C LEU A 37 -19.16 -32.02 -12.40
N PHE A 38 -18.39 -32.08 -13.50
CA PHE A 38 -17.15 -31.27 -13.62
C PHE A 38 -17.36 -29.92 -14.34
N HIS A 39 -18.58 -29.64 -14.84
CA HIS A 39 -18.93 -28.37 -15.48
C HIS A 39 -19.69 -27.40 -14.58
N VAL A 40 -19.84 -27.73 -13.32
CA VAL A 40 -20.48 -26.83 -12.33
C VAL A 40 -19.44 -26.36 -11.33
N LYS A 41 -18.55 -25.49 -11.74
CA LYS A 41 -17.85 -24.54 -10.86
C LYS A 41 -17.20 -23.40 -11.63
N GLN A 42 -17.88 -22.87 -12.64
CA GLN A 42 -17.82 -21.43 -12.93
C GLN A 42 -19.18 -20.83 -12.54
N ALA A 43 -19.51 -20.95 -11.27
CA ALA A 43 -20.56 -20.13 -10.70
C ALA A 43 -20.02 -18.70 -10.70
N GLN A 44 -20.43 -17.91 -11.68
CA GLN A 44 -20.46 -16.48 -11.55
C GLN A 44 -21.22 -16.19 -10.24
N PHE A 45 -20.50 -15.74 -9.23
CA PHE A 45 -21.07 -15.30 -7.98
C PHE A 45 -21.83 -14.00 -8.28
N THR A 46 -23.08 -14.12 -8.64
CA THR A 46 -24.04 -13.03 -8.61
C THR A 46 -24.30 -12.73 -7.14
N VAL A 47 -23.72 -11.65 -6.66
CA VAL A 47 -24.07 -11.04 -5.38
C VAL A 47 -25.60 -10.81 -5.41
N PRO A 48 -26.37 -11.25 -4.42
CA PRO A 48 -27.82 -10.97 -4.40
C PRO A 48 -28.01 -9.47 -4.33
N ALA A 49 -28.60 -8.90 -5.39
CA ALA A 49 -29.00 -7.51 -5.43
C ALA A 49 -30.02 -7.27 -4.33
N ARG A 50 -29.64 -6.60 -3.26
CA ARG A 50 -30.56 -5.99 -2.31
C ARG A 50 -31.21 -4.82 -3.04
N ALA A 51 -32.47 -5.01 -3.44
CA ALA A 51 -33.31 -3.96 -3.98
C ALA A 51 -33.58 -2.90 -2.90
N GLY A 52 -32.86 -1.79 -3.00
CA GLY A 52 -33.12 -0.54 -2.28
C GLY A 52 -32.84 0.56 -3.29
N LEU A 53 -33.85 1.38 -3.63
CA LEU A 53 -33.86 2.45 -4.62
C LEU A 53 -32.56 3.25 -4.63
N SER A 54 -31.76 3.10 -5.68
CA SER A 54 -30.61 3.95 -5.95
C SER A 54 -30.99 5.02 -6.95
N LYS A 55 -30.75 6.29 -6.60
CA LYS A 55 -30.45 7.35 -7.56
C LYS A 55 -29.34 6.85 -8.47
N GLU A 56 -29.37 7.17 -9.75
CA GLU A 56 -28.37 6.78 -10.76
C GLU A 56 -26.94 6.95 -10.20
N GLY A 57 -26.35 5.86 -9.69
CA GLY A 57 -25.05 5.84 -9.02
C GLY A 57 -23.96 5.37 -9.95
N SER A 58 -22.81 6.00 -9.87
CA SER A 58 -21.57 5.50 -10.48
C SER A 58 -21.33 4.05 -10.05
N PRO A 59 -20.80 3.17 -10.93
CA PRO A 59 -20.54 1.78 -10.56
C PRO A 59 -19.57 1.71 -9.39
N MET A 60 -19.89 0.91 -8.37
CA MET A 60 -19.02 0.68 -7.20
C MET A 60 -17.64 0.21 -7.66
N LYS A 61 -16.62 0.92 -7.25
CA LYS A 61 -15.22 0.59 -7.56
C LYS A 61 -14.67 -0.39 -6.52
N ILE A 62 -14.18 -1.53 -6.97
CA ILE A 62 -13.59 -2.56 -6.09
C ILE A 62 -12.07 -2.58 -6.27
N LEU A 63 -11.34 -2.45 -5.16
CA LEU A 63 -9.88 -2.53 -5.11
C LEU A 63 -9.44 -3.87 -4.54
N ASP A 64 -8.36 -4.43 -5.10
CA ASP A 64 -7.72 -5.63 -4.59
C ASP A 64 -6.54 -5.26 -3.70
N GLY A 65 -6.70 -5.49 -2.41
CA GLY A 65 -5.69 -5.29 -1.37
C GLY A 65 -5.13 -6.59 -0.80
N PHE A 66 -5.47 -7.76 -1.37
CA PHE A 66 -4.91 -9.05 -0.94
C PHE A 66 -3.39 -9.10 -1.11
N GLY A 67 -2.69 -9.64 -0.11
CA GLY A 67 -1.23 -9.76 -0.11
C GLY A 67 -0.48 -8.44 -0.02
N LYS A 68 -1.18 -7.31 0.08
CA LYS A 68 -0.54 -6.00 0.20
C LYS A 68 -0.26 -5.67 1.66
N GLN A 69 1.00 -5.34 1.94
CA GLN A 69 1.41 -4.93 3.27
C GLN A 69 0.91 -3.51 3.61
N CYS A 70 0.74 -3.23 4.91
CA CYS A 70 0.49 -1.88 5.41
C CYS A 70 1.66 -0.96 4.96
N PRO A 71 1.41 0.27 4.48
CA PRO A 71 0.12 0.98 4.43
C PRO A 71 -0.63 0.86 3.09
N MET A 72 -0.20 0.02 2.15
CA MET A 72 -0.69 -0.02 0.77
C MET A 72 -2.23 -0.03 0.64
N PRO A 73 -3.00 -0.93 1.32
CA PRO A 73 -4.46 -0.92 1.20
C PRO A 73 -5.09 0.42 1.63
N LEU A 74 -4.54 1.03 2.69
CA LEU A 74 -4.99 2.33 3.18
C LEU A 74 -4.76 3.45 2.16
N VAL A 75 -3.55 3.50 1.57
CA VAL A 75 -3.18 4.50 0.56
C VAL A 75 -4.03 4.37 -0.69
N MET A 76 -4.26 3.13 -1.16
CA MET A 76 -5.12 2.87 -2.32
C MET A 76 -6.54 3.39 -2.08
N ALA A 77 -7.15 3.06 -0.93
CA ALA A 77 -8.49 3.53 -0.59
C ALA A 77 -8.52 5.06 -0.43
N LYS A 78 -7.52 5.65 0.27
CA LYS A 78 -7.43 7.10 0.44
C LYS A 78 -7.39 7.83 -0.91
N LYS A 79 -6.54 7.38 -1.85
CA LYS A 79 -6.38 7.99 -3.17
C LYS A 79 -7.70 8.03 -3.96
N GLU A 80 -8.47 6.96 -3.94
CA GLU A 80 -9.76 6.90 -4.63
C GLU A 80 -10.82 7.77 -3.96
N LEU A 81 -10.85 7.78 -2.62
CA LEU A 81 -11.76 8.66 -1.86
C LEU A 81 -11.41 10.14 -2.07
N ASP A 82 -10.11 10.48 -2.15
CA ASP A 82 -9.65 11.85 -2.43
C ASP A 82 -9.94 12.28 -3.87
N ALA A 83 -9.99 11.32 -4.81
CA ALA A 83 -10.42 11.53 -6.19
C ALA A 83 -11.95 11.70 -6.34
N GLY A 84 -12.71 11.62 -5.24
CA GLY A 84 -14.17 11.85 -5.24
C GLY A 84 -15.00 10.60 -5.54
N VAL A 85 -14.43 9.40 -5.45
CA VAL A 85 -15.19 8.15 -5.56
C VAL A 85 -16.08 8.00 -4.33
N THR A 86 -17.40 7.98 -4.51
CA THR A 86 -18.38 7.91 -3.43
C THR A 86 -18.73 6.48 -3.03
N GLU A 87 -18.64 5.53 -3.96
CA GLU A 87 -18.90 4.10 -3.72
C GLU A 87 -17.61 3.29 -3.98
N LEU A 88 -16.90 2.95 -2.92
CA LEU A 88 -15.63 2.24 -2.97
C LEU A 88 -15.68 1.00 -2.10
N ALA A 89 -15.18 -0.11 -2.60
CA ALA A 89 -14.92 -1.31 -1.81
C ALA A 89 -13.45 -1.73 -1.95
N ILE A 90 -12.89 -2.29 -0.88
CA ILE A 90 -11.53 -2.85 -0.91
C ILE A 90 -11.50 -4.20 -0.20
N GLN A 91 -10.85 -5.18 -0.83
CA GLN A 91 -10.64 -6.51 -0.26
C GLN A 91 -9.27 -6.55 0.42
N VAL A 92 -9.20 -7.16 1.61
CA VAL A 92 -7.95 -7.32 2.38
C VAL A 92 -7.92 -8.66 3.10
N ASP A 93 -6.72 -9.15 3.40
CA ASP A 93 -6.46 -10.47 4.00
C ASP A 93 -6.03 -10.40 5.48
N ASN A 94 -5.95 -9.20 6.08
CA ASN A 94 -5.47 -9.05 7.44
C ASN A 94 -6.28 -8.02 8.25
N GLU A 95 -6.45 -8.31 9.55
CA GLU A 95 -7.24 -7.47 10.47
C GLU A 95 -6.65 -6.07 10.67
N THR A 96 -5.33 -5.91 10.54
CA THR A 96 -4.69 -4.59 10.67
C THR A 96 -5.14 -3.66 9.55
N ALA A 97 -5.25 -4.17 8.32
CA ALA A 97 -5.80 -3.41 7.20
C ALA A 97 -7.26 -3.03 7.45
N VAL A 98 -8.09 -3.95 7.97
CA VAL A 98 -9.49 -3.67 8.34
C VAL A 98 -9.58 -2.51 9.32
N LYS A 99 -8.82 -2.56 10.43
CA LYS A 99 -8.80 -1.49 11.45
C LYS A 99 -8.37 -0.14 10.87
N ASN A 100 -7.34 -0.14 10.01
CA ASN A 100 -6.83 1.09 9.39
C ASN A 100 -7.83 1.70 8.40
N LEU A 101 -8.50 0.87 7.59
CA LEU A 101 -9.50 1.31 6.63
C LEU A 101 -10.77 1.84 7.33
N THR A 102 -11.22 1.17 8.39
CA THR A 102 -12.34 1.67 9.21
C THR A 102 -12.00 3.01 9.86
N ARG A 103 -10.75 3.19 10.34
CA ARG A 103 -10.29 4.47 10.88
C ARG A 103 -10.25 5.56 9.80
N LEU A 104 -9.87 5.23 8.56
CA LEU A 104 -9.90 6.15 7.43
C LEU A 104 -11.32 6.63 7.15
N GLY A 105 -12.32 5.73 7.12
CA GLY A 105 -13.72 6.09 6.96
C GLY A 105 -14.20 7.06 8.04
N LYS A 106 -13.91 6.76 9.30
CA LYS A 106 -14.21 7.67 10.43
C LYS A 106 -13.58 9.04 10.28
N LYS A 107 -12.27 9.11 9.90
CA LYS A 107 -11.57 10.37 9.69
C LYS A 107 -12.17 11.21 8.56
N LYS A 108 -12.69 10.56 7.52
CA LYS A 108 -13.33 11.22 6.37
C LYS A 108 -14.84 11.41 6.52
N ASN A 109 -15.41 11.01 7.66
CA ASN A 109 -16.86 11.01 7.93
C ASN A 109 -17.64 10.23 6.86
N ILE A 110 -17.10 9.11 6.41
CA ILE A 110 -17.71 8.19 5.44
C ILE A 110 -18.10 6.90 6.19
N ALA A 111 -19.34 6.46 6.04
CA ALA A 111 -19.78 5.19 6.61
C ALA A 111 -18.95 4.03 6.03
N THR A 112 -18.59 3.07 6.88
CA THR A 112 -17.83 1.88 6.49
C THR A 112 -18.56 0.63 6.93
N LEU A 113 -18.75 -0.30 5.99
CA LEU A 113 -19.27 -1.63 6.26
C LEU A 113 -18.12 -2.64 6.09
N VAL A 114 -18.04 -3.61 7.00
CA VAL A 114 -17.02 -4.67 6.98
C VAL A 114 -17.73 -6.02 6.87
N ASP A 115 -17.56 -6.68 5.73
CA ASP A 115 -18.09 -8.01 5.46
C ASP A 115 -16.96 -9.04 5.43
N LYS A 116 -17.19 -10.21 6.02
CA LYS A 116 -16.24 -11.31 5.94
C LYS A 116 -16.45 -12.07 4.62
N ILE A 117 -15.38 -12.23 3.85
CA ILE A 117 -15.37 -12.98 2.59
C ILE A 117 -14.41 -14.18 2.69
N GLU A 118 -14.40 -15.04 1.69
CA GLU A 118 -13.46 -16.16 1.63
C GLU A 118 -12.02 -15.64 1.56
N GLY A 119 -11.21 -15.99 2.54
CA GLY A 119 -9.81 -15.59 2.64
C GLY A 119 -9.55 -14.20 3.25
N GLY A 120 -10.58 -13.44 3.64
CA GLY A 120 -10.35 -12.10 4.19
C GLY A 120 -11.60 -11.28 4.49
N TRP A 121 -11.54 -9.99 4.21
CA TRP A 121 -12.60 -9.02 4.47
C TRP A 121 -12.80 -8.09 3.27
N LEU A 122 -14.05 -7.70 3.05
CA LEU A 122 -14.46 -6.64 2.13
C LEU A 122 -14.87 -5.42 2.96
N ILE A 123 -14.20 -4.29 2.75
CA ILE A 123 -14.55 -3.03 3.39
C ILE A 123 -15.18 -2.13 2.34
N THR A 124 -16.42 -1.74 2.57
CA THR A 124 -17.18 -0.85 1.67
C THR A 124 -17.29 0.53 2.30
N PHE A 125 -16.93 1.55 1.53
CA PHE A 125 -17.12 2.97 1.84
C PHE A 125 -18.29 3.48 1.03
N GLY A 126 -19.25 4.14 1.64
CA GLY A 126 -20.42 4.67 0.95
C GLY A 126 -21.38 5.38 1.88
N GLU A 127 -22.49 5.90 1.33
CA GLU A 127 -23.60 6.40 2.10
C GLU A 127 -24.38 5.21 2.71
N GLY A 128 -23.94 4.77 3.90
CA GLY A 128 -24.64 3.77 4.70
C GLY A 128 -25.26 4.44 5.92
N ASP A 129 -26.49 4.07 6.21
CA ASP A 129 -27.21 4.45 7.42
C ASP A 129 -26.35 4.09 8.64
N GLY A 130 -25.82 5.15 9.28
CA GLY A 130 -24.81 5.04 10.32
C GLY A 130 -25.38 4.32 11.56
N THR A 131 -24.97 3.07 11.77
CA THR A 131 -25.02 2.52 13.11
C THR A 131 -23.90 3.15 13.93
N GLU A 132 -24.34 3.96 14.89
CA GLU A 132 -23.52 4.69 15.85
C GLU A 132 -22.52 3.76 16.55
N ALA A 133 -21.22 4.02 16.36
CA ALA A 133 -20.22 3.68 17.34
C ALA A 133 -19.72 5.01 17.90
N GLU A 134 -20.01 5.21 19.20
CA GLU A 134 -19.70 6.39 19.99
C GLU A 134 -18.33 7.00 19.66
N ALA A 135 -18.36 8.27 19.30
CA ALA A 135 -17.18 9.10 19.14
C ALA A 135 -16.70 9.57 20.52
N PRO A 136 -15.41 9.46 20.83
CA PRO A 136 -14.82 10.38 21.78
C PRO A 136 -14.57 11.72 21.06
N ALA A 137 -15.12 12.75 21.67
CA ALA A 137 -15.08 14.14 21.23
C ALA A 137 -13.67 14.68 21.04
N ALA A 138 -13.61 15.61 20.09
CA ALA A 138 -12.63 16.70 19.99
C ALA A 138 -11.16 16.28 19.77
N ILE A 139 -10.78 16.19 18.49
CA ILE A 139 -9.48 16.69 18.07
C ILE A 139 -9.75 17.77 17.02
N LEU A 140 -9.39 18.96 17.43
CA LEU A 140 -9.49 20.26 16.80
C LEU A 140 -9.18 20.20 15.29
N GLU A 141 -10.06 20.81 14.51
CA GLU A 141 -9.75 21.32 13.19
C GLU A 141 -8.63 22.36 13.32
N ALA A 142 -7.40 21.92 13.05
CA ALA A 142 -6.33 22.84 12.74
C ALA A 142 -6.33 23.02 11.22
N GLY A 143 -7.28 23.81 10.74
CA GLY A 143 -7.10 24.56 9.51
C GLY A 143 -5.92 25.48 9.77
N SER A 144 -4.72 25.07 9.32
CA SER A 144 -3.51 25.85 9.44
C SER A 144 -3.60 27.06 8.51
N ALA A 145 -4.15 28.16 9.04
CA ALA A 145 -3.82 29.48 8.52
C ALA A 145 -2.33 29.68 8.79
N CYS A 146 -1.50 29.64 7.75
CA CYS A 146 -0.10 30.00 7.80
C CYS A 146 0.05 31.40 8.37
N SER A 147 0.50 31.50 9.62
CA SER A 147 0.82 32.80 10.23
C SER A 147 2.17 33.30 9.69
N THR A 148 2.21 34.55 9.27
CA THR A 148 3.24 35.24 8.50
C THR A 148 4.61 35.45 9.20
N THR A 149 4.97 34.68 10.23
CA THR A 149 6.25 34.78 10.95
C THR A 149 6.95 33.43 11.25
N GLY A 150 6.43 32.32 10.76
CA GLY A 150 7.10 31.03 10.80
C GLY A 150 6.95 30.36 9.44
N GLY A 151 7.97 29.64 8.97
CA GLY A 151 7.97 28.98 7.69
C GLY A 151 6.70 28.14 7.46
N CYS A 152 6.22 28.10 6.22
CA CYS A 152 5.09 27.28 5.84
C CYS A 152 5.55 25.85 5.59
N GLY A 153 4.78 24.85 6.07
CA GLY A 153 5.05 23.47 5.82
C GLY A 153 5.96 22.80 6.84
N TYR A 154 6.42 21.60 6.51
CA TYR A 154 7.27 20.81 7.39
C TYR A 154 8.43 20.18 6.63
N SER A 155 9.54 19.94 7.34
CA SER A 155 10.68 19.18 6.84
C SER A 155 10.67 17.77 7.43
N VAL A 156 11.23 16.84 6.70
CA VAL A 156 11.50 15.47 7.18
C VAL A 156 13.01 15.26 7.20
N PHE A 157 13.54 14.96 8.37
CA PHE A 157 14.95 14.62 8.56
C PHE A 157 15.14 13.12 8.68
N VAL A 158 15.99 12.55 7.85
CA VAL A 158 16.31 11.12 7.78
C VAL A 158 17.76 10.91 8.13
N GLY A 159 18.02 10.57 9.41
CA GLY A 159 19.37 10.38 9.93
C GLY A 159 19.84 8.94 9.97
N LYS A 160 18.94 7.97 9.79
CA LYS A 160 19.20 6.54 9.78
C LYS A 160 18.63 5.89 8.53
N ASP A 161 19.07 4.69 8.19
CA ASP A 161 18.48 3.84 7.17
C ASP A 161 17.34 2.93 7.70
N PHE A 162 16.95 3.14 8.97
CA PHE A 162 15.86 2.42 9.63
C PHE A 162 15.16 3.28 10.68
N VAL A 163 13.92 2.93 11.04
CA VAL A 163 13.11 3.60 12.08
C VAL A 163 13.10 2.77 13.35
N GLY A 164 13.33 3.44 14.50
CA GLY A 164 13.33 2.81 15.83
C GLY A 164 14.66 2.15 16.15
N ASP A 165 14.73 1.56 17.36
CA ASP A 165 15.95 0.91 17.89
C ASP A 165 15.68 -0.57 18.27
N GLY A 166 14.62 -1.17 17.70
CA GLY A 166 14.26 -2.58 17.90
C GLY A 166 14.94 -3.49 16.88
N ASP A 167 14.13 -4.30 16.21
CA ASP A 167 14.61 -5.17 15.14
C ASP A 167 15.00 -4.37 13.90
N LEU A 168 16.20 -4.64 13.36
CA LEU A 168 16.77 -3.87 12.25
C LEU A 168 16.02 -4.11 10.92
N GLU A 169 15.57 -5.33 10.65
CA GLU A 169 14.82 -5.67 9.43
C GLU A 169 13.47 -4.99 9.45
N LEU A 170 12.77 -5.06 10.59
CA LEU A 170 11.52 -4.33 10.80
C LEU A 170 11.74 -2.82 10.63
N GLY A 171 12.80 -2.27 11.23
CA GLY A 171 13.13 -0.85 11.15
C GLY A 171 13.37 -0.36 9.72
N ARG A 172 14.06 -1.13 8.88
CA ARG A 172 14.24 -0.83 7.46
C ARG A 172 12.93 -0.87 6.68
N ASN A 173 12.10 -1.87 6.93
CA ASN A 173 10.78 -1.94 6.31
C ASN A 173 9.90 -0.75 6.72
N LEU A 174 9.95 -0.34 8.00
CA LEU A 174 9.23 0.83 8.48
C LEU A 174 9.72 2.13 7.80
N MET A 175 11.01 2.28 7.55
CA MET A 175 11.57 3.44 6.84
C MET A 175 11.04 3.51 5.41
N LYS A 176 11.07 2.40 4.65
CA LYS A 176 10.50 2.32 3.31
C LYS A 176 9.02 2.70 3.29
N MET A 177 8.25 2.14 4.24
CA MET A 177 6.82 2.44 4.38
C MET A 177 6.56 3.91 4.74
N ALA A 178 7.41 4.52 5.58
CA ALA A 178 7.28 5.93 5.96
C ALA A 178 7.49 6.85 4.75
N LEU A 179 8.57 6.65 3.99
CA LEU A 179 8.86 7.44 2.78
C LEU A 179 7.79 7.25 1.70
N TYR A 180 7.36 6.02 1.48
CA TYR A 180 6.23 5.73 0.59
C TYR A 180 4.95 6.45 1.05
N THR A 181 4.63 6.41 2.34
CA THR A 181 3.43 7.07 2.89
C THR A 181 3.50 8.59 2.70
N LEU A 182 4.68 9.20 2.86
CA LEU A 182 4.89 10.62 2.60
C LEU A 182 4.66 10.96 1.13
N SER A 183 5.13 10.14 0.19
CA SER A 183 4.94 10.36 -1.25
C SER A 183 3.48 10.23 -1.71
N GLU A 184 2.65 9.53 -0.94
CA GLU A 184 1.21 9.37 -1.20
C GLU A 184 0.34 10.32 -0.35
N ALA A 185 0.96 11.12 0.53
CA ALA A 185 0.22 12.12 1.30
C ALA A 185 -0.21 13.28 0.39
N GLY A 186 -1.34 13.90 0.71
CA GLY A 186 -1.83 15.10 -0.01
C GLY A 186 -1.12 16.38 0.42
N ASP A 187 -0.21 16.30 1.39
CA ASP A 187 0.54 17.39 2.00
C ASP A 187 2.04 16.99 2.04
N PRO A 188 2.75 17.01 0.91
CA PRO A 188 4.16 16.62 0.87
C PRO A 188 5.02 17.56 1.75
N PRO A 189 6.15 17.08 2.29
CA PRO A 189 7.07 17.93 3.02
C PRO A 189 7.65 19.02 2.10
N THR A 190 7.98 20.20 2.66
CA THR A 190 8.71 21.23 1.91
C THR A 190 10.13 20.79 1.60
N SER A 191 10.76 20.06 2.51
CA SER A 191 12.09 19.49 2.29
C SER A 191 12.25 18.11 2.93
N LEU A 192 13.02 17.25 2.27
CA LEU A 192 13.44 15.92 2.72
C LEU A 192 14.96 15.90 2.81
N LEU A 193 15.48 15.67 4.02
CA LEU A 193 16.86 15.94 4.38
C LEU A 193 17.57 14.65 4.80
N PHE A 194 18.50 14.15 3.99
CA PHE A 194 19.23 12.91 4.26
C PHE A 194 20.62 13.18 4.84
N MET A 195 20.90 12.56 6.00
CA MET A 195 22.20 12.62 6.65
C MET A 195 22.59 11.26 7.23
N ASN A 196 23.88 11.13 7.61
CA ASN A 196 24.44 9.92 8.20
C ASN A 196 24.06 8.67 7.39
N ALA A 197 23.60 7.59 8.01
CA ALA A 197 23.19 6.36 7.30
C ALA A 197 21.97 6.55 6.38
N GLY A 198 21.16 7.58 6.61
CA GLY A 198 20.02 7.91 5.76
C GLY A 198 20.39 8.14 4.29
N VAL A 199 21.62 8.61 4.00
CA VAL A 199 22.07 8.83 2.60
C VAL A 199 22.14 7.54 1.77
N LYS A 200 22.22 6.38 2.41
CA LYS A 200 22.21 5.08 1.73
C LYS A 200 20.86 4.76 1.07
N LEU A 201 19.79 5.35 1.57
CA LEU A 201 18.43 5.13 1.07
C LEU A 201 18.21 5.74 -0.32
N VAL A 202 19.03 6.69 -0.73
CA VAL A 202 18.97 7.38 -2.02
C VAL A 202 20.08 6.97 -2.97
N ALA A 203 20.79 5.88 -2.63
CA ALA A 203 21.78 5.18 -3.46
C ALA A 203 21.16 3.91 -4.07
N PRO A 204 21.78 3.29 -5.12
CA PRO A 204 21.29 2.07 -5.75
C PRO A 204 21.04 0.91 -4.78
N GLY A 205 20.00 0.13 -5.04
CA GLY A 205 19.59 -1.01 -4.22
C GLY A 205 18.35 -0.76 -3.35
N GLU A 206 17.87 0.48 -3.30
CA GLU A 206 16.67 0.87 -2.57
C GLU A 206 15.62 1.49 -3.53
N GLU A 207 15.31 0.79 -4.62
CA GLU A 207 14.49 1.28 -5.73
C GLU A 207 13.13 1.82 -5.27
N GLN A 208 12.48 1.15 -4.31
CA GLN A 208 11.20 1.60 -3.77
C GLN A 208 11.30 2.96 -3.07
N VAL A 209 12.41 3.22 -2.38
CA VAL A 209 12.66 4.51 -1.73
C VAL A 209 12.98 5.56 -2.78
N ILE A 210 13.82 5.24 -3.75
CA ILE A 210 14.18 6.14 -4.85
C ILE A 210 12.93 6.58 -5.62
N GLU A 211 12.01 5.67 -5.94
CA GLU A 211 10.73 5.99 -6.59
C GLU A 211 9.86 6.91 -5.73
N ALA A 212 9.74 6.62 -4.43
CA ALA A 212 8.97 7.45 -3.51
C ALA A 212 9.56 8.87 -3.38
N VAL A 213 10.89 8.98 -3.31
CA VAL A 213 11.59 10.28 -3.21
C VAL A 213 11.47 11.07 -4.51
N LYS A 214 11.61 10.45 -5.68
CA LYS A 214 11.37 11.10 -7.00
C LYS A 214 9.97 11.67 -7.08
N LYS A 215 8.97 10.91 -6.63
CA LYS A 215 7.59 11.39 -6.59
C LYS A 215 7.40 12.60 -5.67
N LEU A 216 8.13 12.65 -4.54
CA LEU A 216 8.13 13.82 -3.66
C LEU A 216 8.77 15.04 -4.35
N GLU A 217 9.87 14.86 -5.10
CA GLU A 217 10.48 15.93 -5.91
C GLU A 217 9.49 16.47 -6.96
N GLU A 218 8.79 15.58 -7.66
CA GLU A 218 7.74 15.96 -8.63
C GLU A 218 6.59 16.76 -7.99
N GLN A 219 6.34 16.53 -6.70
CA GLN A 219 5.35 17.26 -5.90
C GLN A 219 5.89 18.59 -5.34
N GLY A 220 7.16 18.93 -5.60
CA GLY A 220 7.80 20.16 -5.17
C GLY A 220 8.57 20.08 -3.86
N THR A 221 8.83 18.87 -3.32
CA THR A 221 9.70 18.67 -2.17
C THR A 221 11.15 18.89 -2.56
N GLU A 222 11.87 19.77 -1.87
CA GLU A 222 13.33 19.90 -2.00
C GLU A 222 14.03 18.72 -1.31
N VAL A 223 14.86 17.97 -2.02
CA VAL A 223 15.56 16.81 -1.49
C VAL A 223 17.04 17.08 -1.38
N LEU A 224 17.54 17.20 -0.15
CA LEU A 224 18.95 17.50 0.15
C LEU A 224 19.66 16.31 0.78
N VAL A 225 20.84 15.96 0.24
CA VAL A 225 21.63 14.83 0.66
C VAL A 225 23.03 15.28 1.11
N CYS A 226 23.43 14.96 2.33
CA CYS A 226 24.68 15.40 2.90
C CYS A 226 25.91 14.85 2.17
N GLY A 227 26.66 15.70 1.46
CA GLY A 227 27.86 15.32 0.72
C GLY A 227 28.96 14.72 1.58
N THR A 228 29.16 15.23 2.81
CA THR A 228 30.12 14.65 3.76
C THR A 228 29.78 13.18 4.08
N CYS A 229 28.49 12.88 4.23
CA CYS A 229 28.02 11.53 4.52
C CYS A 229 28.17 10.60 3.31
N LEU A 230 27.83 11.09 2.11
CA LEU A 230 28.04 10.36 0.86
C LEU A 230 29.52 9.99 0.67
N ASN A 231 30.41 10.94 0.90
CA ASN A 231 31.86 10.72 0.82
C ASN A 231 32.35 9.71 1.87
N PHE A 232 31.84 9.80 3.11
CA PHE A 232 32.21 8.87 4.17
C PHE A 232 31.84 7.42 3.84
N PHE A 233 30.69 7.21 3.21
CA PHE A 233 30.24 5.88 2.79
C PHE A 233 30.76 5.47 1.40
N GLY A 234 31.48 6.33 0.68
CA GLY A 234 32.04 6.05 -0.65
C GLY A 234 31.01 5.92 -1.75
N ILE A 235 29.84 6.58 -1.61
CA ILE A 235 28.69 6.51 -2.55
C ILE A 235 28.34 7.87 -3.16
N ALA A 236 29.30 8.81 -3.18
CA ALA A 236 29.05 10.17 -3.69
C ALA A 236 28.68 10.18 -5.19
N ASP A 237 29.30 9.30 -5.98
CA ASP A 237 29.06 9.16 -7.43
C ASP A 237 27.84 8.27 -7.74
N GLU A 238 27.22 7.68 -6.72
CA GLU A 238 26.10 6.74 -6.86
C GLU A 238 24.75 7.35 -6.46
N LEU A 239 24.69 8.66 -6.23
CA LEU A 239 23.44 9.33 -5.85
C LEU A 239 22.39 9.16 -6.96
N SER A 240 21.24 8.58 -6.62
CA SER A 240 20.17 8.26 -7.58
C SER A 240 19.06 9.29 -7.62
N VAL A 241 18.90 10.08 -6.55
CA VAL A 241 17.85 11.09 -6.40
C VAL A 241 18.26 12.12 -5.34
N GLY A 242 17.79 13.36 -5.48
CA GLY A 242 18.13 14.48 -4.60
C GLY A 242 19.38 15.23 -5.02
N GLU A 243 19.67 16.32 -4.35
CA GLU A 243 20.84 17.18 -4.59
C GLU A 243 21.87 17.04 -3.46
N VAL A 244 23.16 17.01 -3.86
CA VAL A 244 24.26 16.99 -2.88
C VAL A 244 24.31 18.33 -2.17
N SER A 245 24.22 18.31 -0.85
CA SER A 245 24.18 19.49 0.01
C SER A 245 25.14 19.35 1.20
N ASN A 246 25.09 20.29 2.10
CA ASN A 246 25.96 20.39 3.26
C ASN A 246 25.16 20.61 4.56
N MET A 247 25.85 20.54 5.70
CA MET A 247 25.26 20.69 7.01
C MET A 247 24.57 22.05 7.20
N TYR A 248 25.12 23.12 6.61
CA TYR A 248 24.57 24.47 6.78
C TYR A 248 23.19 24.56 6.12
N ASP A 249 23.08 24.19 4.86
CA ASP A 249 21.82 24.24 4.11
C ASP A 249 20.76 23.32 4.74
N ILE A 250 21.15 22.12 5.16
CA ILE A 250 20.25 21.19 5.82
C ILE A 250 19.69 21.77 7.12
N LEU A 251 20.54 22.38 7.96
CA LEU A 251 20.10 23.03 9.19
C LEU A 251 19.25 24.29 8.90
N GLU A 252 19.56 25.02 7.83
CA GLU A 252 18.76 26.17 7.42
C GLU A 252 17.34 25.76 7.08
N ARG A 253 17.15 24.71 6.25
CA ARG A 253 15.83 24.15 5.93
C ARG A 253 15.07 23.66 7.16
N MET A 254 15.77 23.04 8.11
CA MET A 254 15.15 22.63 9.38
C MET A 254 14.67 23.85 10.21
N ARG A 255 15.42 24.95 10.19
CA ARG A 255 15.06 26.17 10.92
C ARG A 255 13.91 26.95 10.26
N GLU A 256 13.84 26.94 8.93
CA GLU A 256 12.81 27.64 8.15
C GLU A 256 11.47 26.91 8.18
N SER A 257 11.47 25.62 8.45
CA SER A 257 10.23 24.82 8.54
C SER A 257 9.44 25.14 9.80
N ALA A 258 8.13 25.16 9.70
CA ALA A 258 7.25 25.28 10.87
C ALA A 258 7.38 24.07 11.81
N LYS A 259 7.76 22.91 11.26
CA LYS A 259 7.91 21.65 11.99
C LYS A 259 8.94 20.77 11.29
N THR A 260 9.78 20.10 12.06
CA THR A 260 10.68 19.04 11.57
C THR A 260 10.26 17.69 12.15
N ILE A 261 10.06 16.71 11.28
CA ILE A 261 9.82 15.31 11.64
C ILE A 261 11.15 14.57 11.47
N THR A 262 11.58 13.83 12.48
CA THR A 262 12.79 13.00 12.42
C THR A 262 12.40 11.52 12.33
N LEU A 263 12.98 10.82 11.36
CA LEU A 263 12.85 9.38 11.15
C LEU A 263 14.15 8.64 11.51
#